data_9ba6620f210eb07b70f000cc5a0e333c
#
_entry.id   9ba6620f210eb07b70f000cc5a0e333c
#
_cell.length_a   1.000
_cell.length_b   1.000
_cell.length_c   1.000
_cell.angle_alpha   90.00
_cell.angle_beta   90.00
_cell.angle_gamma   90.00
#
_symmetry.space_group_name_H-M   'P 1'
#
loop_
_entity.id
_entity.type
_entity.pdbx_description
1 polymer ?
#
loop_
_entity_poly.entity_id
_entity_poly.type
_entity_poly.pdbx_seq_one_letter_code
_entity_poly.pdbx_strand_id
1 'polypeptide(L)'
;MAAAASYGATITIGGTSITGVTDITPPSYQRGTIDVTHLGSSNHAKEYIPGLLDGAEMTVSVICGAGTGIGTVAGYVDDYGANEAKAVSIALADSAGSCSFNAIVTRVSMDAVSVGDNTVKATIGLKPTGQVTYTLT
;
A
#
# COMPACT_ATOMS: atom_id res chain seq x y z
N MET A 1 22.06 -15.57 -7.62
CA MET A 1 20.82 -14.98 -7.11
C MET A 1 19.82 -14.85 -8.27
N ALA A 2 18.63 -15.39 -8.12
CA ALA A 2 17.58 -15.24 -9.11
C ALA A 2 16.69 -14.05 -8.73
N ALA A 3 16.30 -13.24 -9.72
CA ALA A 3 15.33 -12.18 -9.50
C ALA A 3 13.95 -12.80 -9.29
N ALA A 4 13.16 -12.22 -8.39
CA ALA A 4 11.77 -12.65 -8.19
C ALA A 4 10.89 -12.22 -9.35
N ALA A 5 9.99 -13.10 -9.76
CA ALA A 5 8.98 -12.74 -10.74
C ALA A 5 7.90 -11.88 -10.09
N SER A 6 7.39 -10.91 -10.82
CA SER A 6 6.24 -10.13 -10.35
C SER A 6 4.92 -10.89 -10.52
N TYR A 7 4.88 -11.83 -11.42
CA TYR A 7 3.72 -12.67 -11.66
C TYR A 7 3.50 -13.62 -10.47
N GLY A 8 2.29 -13.63 -9.94
CA GLY A 8 1.96 -14.45 -8.77
C GLY A 8 1.94 -13.69 -7.45
N ALA A 9 2.25 -12.40 -7.46
CA ALA A 9 2.08 -11.58 -6.26
C ALA A 9 0.61 -11.46 -5.88
N THR A 10 0.32 -11.49 -4.58
CA THR A 10 -1.04 -11.41 -4.05
C THR A 10 -1.16 -10.30 -3.02
N ILE A 11 -2.37 -9.80 -2.85
CA ILE A 11 -2.67 -8.79 -1.83
C ILE A 11 -3.92 -9.19 -1.05
N THR A 12 -3.88 -9.01 0.27
CA THR A 12 -5.00 -9.23 1.17
C THR A 12 -5.27 -7.95 1.94
N ILE A 13 -6.51 -7.48 1.95
CA ILE A 13 -6.92 -6.26 2.63
C ILE A 13 -8.02 -6.60 3.63
N GLY A 14 -7.77 -6.34 4.92
CA GLY A 14 -8.73 -6.61 5.99
C GLY A 14 -9.17 -8.07 6.07
N GLY A 15 -8.28 -9.00 5.73
CA GLY A 15 -8.59 -10.43 5.69
C GLY A 15 -9.26 -10.91 4.40
N THR A 16 -9.54 -9.99 3.47
CA THR A 16 -10.16 -10.32 2.18
C THR A 16 -9.08 -10.40 1.10
N SER A 17 -8.93 -11.55 0.49
CA SER A 17 -8.01 -11.73 -0.63
C SER A 17 -8.57 -11.08 -1.87
N ILE A 18 -7.77 -10.25 -2.52
CA ILE A 18 -8.14 -9.56 -3.76
C ILE A 18 -7.60 -10.36 -4.94
N THR A 19 -8.48 -10.71 -5.85
CA THR A 19 -8.11 -11.44 -7.06
C THR A 19 -8.27 -10.55 -8.29
N GLY A 20 -7.62 -10.91 -9.37
CA GLY A 20 -7.66 -10.13 -10.61
C GLY A 20 -6.76 -8.89 -10.58
N VAL A 21 -5.79 -8.86 -9.67
CA VAL A 21 -4.87 -7.73 -9.53
C VAL A 21 -3.94 -7.65 -10.74
N THR A 22 -3.87 -6.48 -11.36
CA THR A 22 -2.97 -6.24 -12.49
C THR A 22 -1.72 -5.48 -12.07
N ASP A 23 -1.86 -4.52 -11.16
CA ASP A 23 -0.76 -3.68 -10.69
C ASP A 23 -0.89 -3.41 -9.21
N ILE A 24 0.22 -3.47 -8.51
CA ILE A 24 0.34 -3.03 -7.12
C ILE A 24 1.47 -2.03 -7.06
N THR A 25 1.17 -0.81 -6.61
CA THR A 25 2.21 0.19 -6.32
C THR A 25 2.41 0.20 -4.81
N PRO A 26 3.47 -0.45 -4.30
CA PRO A 26 3.71 -0.50 -2.86
C PRO A 26 3.91 0.89 -2.27
N PRO A 27 3.62 1.07 -0.98
CA PRO A 27 3.82 2.38 -0.35
C PRO A 27 5.31 2.73 -0.30
N SER A 28 5.62 3.98 -0.54
CA SER A 28 6.94 4.50 -0.26
C SER A 28 6.94 5.05 1.17
N TYR A 29 8.09 4.93 1.82
CA TYR A 29 8.20 5.22 3.25
C TYR A 29 9.31 6.24 3.44
N GLN A 30 8.96 7.36 4.02
CA GLN A 30 9.91 8.46 4.21
C GLN A 30 9.97 8.85 5.68
N ARG A 31 11.15 9.23 6.09
CA ARG A 31 11.37 9.81 7.41
C ARG A 31 11.90 11.22 7.24
N GLY A 32 11.22 12.16 7.86
CA GLY A 32 11.69 13.54 7.93
C GLY A 32 12.90 13.64 8.86
N THR A 33 13.60 14.73 8.75
CA THR A 33 14.69 15.07 9.67
C THR A 33 14.38 16.39 10.38
N ILE A 34 14.78 16.49 11.63
CA ILE A 34 14.60 17.70 12.43
C ILE A 34 15.96 18.31 12.67
N ASP A 35 16.15 19.56 12.28
CA ASP A 35 17.40 20.28 12.47
C ASP A 35 17.55 20.68 13.95
N VAL A 36 18.57 20.15 14.60
CA VAL A 36 18.90 20.44 15.99
C VAL A 36 20.26 21.10 16.11
N THR A 37 20.78 21.67 15.03
CA THR A 37 22.07 22.35 15.01
C THR A 37 22.08 23.50 16.02
N HIS A 38 23.16 23.64 16.77
CA HIS A 38 23.33 24.68 17.76
C HIS A 38 24.78 25.19 17.72
N LEU A 39 25.06 26.24 18.50
CA LEU A 39 26.39 26.87 18.51
C LEU A 39 27.51 25.94 18.92
N GLY A 40 27.20 24.90 19.71
CA GLY A 40 28.15 23.88 20.14
C GLY A 40 28.31 22.69 19.20
N SER A 41 27.64 22.71 18.05
CA SER A 41 27.74 21.59 17.08
C SER A 41 29.16 21.42 16.57
N SER A 42 29.65 20.16 16.58
CA SER A 42 31.02 19.81 16.26
C SER A 42 31.36 20.08 14.79
N ASN A 43 32.60 20.59 14.54
CA ASN A 43 33.13 20.75 13.20
C ASN A 43 32.30 21.66 12.29
N HIS A 44 31.53 22.58 12.87
CA HIS A 44 30.63 23.47 12.13
C HIS A 44 29.64 22.72 11.21
N ALA A 45 29.33 21.45 11.53
CA ALA A 45 28.43 20.63 10.78
C ALA A 45 27.00 20.76 11.32
N LYS A 46 26.03 20.69 10.42
CA LYS A 46 24.62 20.63 10.81
C LYS A 46 24.29 19.29 11.43
N GLU A 47 23.45 19.32 12.44
CA GLU A 47 23.01 18.13 13.17
C GLU A 47 21.50 17.94 13.00
N TYR A 48 21.10 16.70 12.79
CA TYR A 48 19.69 16.34 12.57
C TYR A 48 19.32 15.14 13.44
N ILE A 49 18.06 15.09 13.84
CA ILE A 49 17.47 13.90 14.45
C ILE A 49 16.38 13.36 13.53
N PRO A 50 16.11 12.04 13.57
CA PRO A 50 15.04 11.49 12.76
C PRO A 50 13.67 11.97 13.23
N GLY A 51 12.83 12.34 12.28
CA GLY A 51 11.44 12.68 12.52
C GLY A 51 10.52 11.47 12.45
N LEU A 52 9.23 11.74 12.27
CA LEU A 52 8.23 10.71 12.15
C LEU A 52 8.28 10.06 10.76
N LEU A 53 7.92 8.78 10.72
CA LEU A 53 7.74 8.06 9.47
C LEU A 53 6.39 8.44 8.84
N ASP A 54 6.38 8.60 7.54
CA ASP A 54 5.16 8.84 6.78
C ASP A 54 5.16 7.95 5.54
N GLY A 55 4.07 7.22 5.34
CA GLY A 55 3.87 6.40 4.15
C GLY A 55 3.03 7.12 3.13
N ALA A 56 3.49 7.16 1.89
CA ALA A 56 2.72 7.72 0.80
C ALA A 56 1.53 6.83 0.45
N GLU A 57 0.49 7.42 -0.15
CA GLU A 57 -0.65 6.65 -0.62
C GLU A 57 -0.20 5.62 -1.67
N MET A 58 -0.72 4.40 -1.53
CA MET A 58 -0.49 3.35 -2.51
C MET A 58 -1.74 3.09 -3.34
N THR A 59 -1.57 2.50 -4.50
CA THR A 59 -2.69 2.13 -5.36
C THR A 59 -2.59 0.67 -5.79
N VAL A 60 -3.76 0.06 -5.98
CA VAL A 60 -3.90 -1.29 -6.50
C VAL A 60 -4.88 -1.25 -7.65
N SER A 61 -4.47 -1.74 -8.81
CA SER A 61 -5.34 -1.84 -9.99
C SER A 61 -5.82 -3.27 -10.14
N VAL A 62 -7.11 -3.43 -10.37
CA VAL A 62 -7.77 -4.74 -10.37
C VAL A 62 -8.72 -4.83 -11.57
N ILE A 63 -8.81 -6.02 -12.16
CA ILE A 63 -9.87 -6.33 -13.13
C ILE A 63 -11.08 -6.80 -12.33
N CYS A 64 -12.21 -6.10 -12.49
CA CYS A 64 -13.44 -6.42 -11.78
C CYS A 64 -14.07 -7.70 -12.30
N GLY A 65 -14.66 -8.46 -11.38
CA GLY A 65 -15.38 -9.67 -11.70
C GLY A 65 -15.96 -10.29 -10.43
N ALA A 66 -16.68 -11.38 -10.58
CA ALA A 66 -17.22 -12.10 -9.43
C ALA A 66 -16.08 -12.67 -8.58
N GLY A 67 -16.19 -12.51 -7.27
CA GLY A 67 -15.22 -13.08 -6.32
C GLY A 67 -13.90 -12.34 -6.22
N THR A 68 -13.80 -11.11 -6.74
CA THR A 68 -12.57 -10.33 -6.65
C THR A 68 -12.34 -9.68 -5.29
N GLY A 69 -13.38 -9.57 -4.45
CA GLY A 69 -13.29 -8.93 -3.15
C GLY A 69 -13.41 -7.41 -3.17
N ILE A 70 -13.56 -6.79 -4.33
CA ILE A 70 -13.66 -5.33 -4.46
C ILE A 70 -14.88 -4.78 -3.73
N GLY A 71 -15.99 -5.49 -3.78
CA GLY A 71 -17.22 -5.06 -3.09
C GLY A 71 -17.03 -4.92 -1.59
N THR A 72 -16.29 -5.84 -0.97
CA THR A 72 -15.97 -5.77 0.45
C THR A 72 -15.06 -4.58 0.76
N VAL A 73 -14.04 -4.38 -0.06
CA VAL A 73 -13.10 -3.27 0.13
C VAL A 73 -13.79 -1.92 -0.10
N ALA A 74 -14.69 -1.82 -1.07
CA ALA A 74 -15.48 -0.61 -1.28
C ALA A 74 -16.31 -0.25 -0.05
N GLY A 75 -16.83 -1.24 0.67
CA GLY A 75 -17.56 -1.02 1.91
C GLY A 75 -16.71 -0.39 3.01
N TYR A 76 -15.42 -0.60 3.01
CA TYR A 76 -14.53 -0.01 4.02
C TYR A 76 -14.41 1.51 3.88
N VAL A 77 -14.61 2.05 2.70
CA VAL A 77 -14.57 3.51 2.47
C VAL A 77 -15.73 4.20 3.19
N ASP A 78 -16.89 3.55 3.22
CA ASP A 78 -18.12 4.11 3.78
C ASP A 78 -18.36 3.69 5.24
N ASP A 79 -17.45 2.93 5.82
CA ASP A 79 -17.64 2.38 7.16
C ASP A 79 -17.28 3.39 8.25
N TYR A 80 -18.19 4.34 8.47
CA TYR A 80 -18.02 5.35 9.52
C TYR A 80 -18.07 4.74 10.93
N GLY A 81 -18.72 3.60 11.08
CA GLY A 81 -18.88 2.96 12.38
C GLY A 81 -17.62 2.31 12.89
N ALA A 82 -16.86 1.70 12.03
CA ALA A 82 -15.61 1.04 12.40
C ALA A 82 -14.43 2.02 12.41
N ASN A 83 -14.34 2.90 11.43
CA ASN A 83 -13.28 3.91 11.29
C ASN A 83 -11.88 3.39 11.65
N GLU A 84 -11.61 2.15 11.29
CA GLU A 84 -10.39 1.47 11.64
C GLU A 84 -9.49 1.25 10.44
N ALA A 85 -8.19 1.28 10.68
CA ALA A 85 -7.24 0.83 9.68
C ALA A 85 -7.39 -0.67 9.47
N LYS A 86 -7.28 -1.09 8.22
CA LYS A 86 -7.36 -2.52 7.86
C LYS A 86 -5.96 -3.06 7.65
N ALA A 87 -5.75 -4.30 8.07
CA ALA A 87 -4.47 -4.98 7.84
C ALA A 87 -4.31 -5.29 6.35
N VAL A 88 -3.17 -4.89 5.79
CA VAL A 88 -2.84 -5.15 4.40
C VAL A 88 -1.59 -6.01 4.34
N SER A 89 -1.61 -7.06 3.54
CA SER A 89 -0.47 -7.94 3.33
C SER A 89 -0.28 -8.16 1.84
N ILE A 90 0.93 -7.89 1.38
CA ILE A 90 1.32 -8.14 -0.01
C ILE A 90 2.35 -9.26 0.01
N ALA A 91 2.02 -10.38 -0.62
CA ALA A 91 2.94 -11.51 -0.74
C ALA A 91 3.55 -11.53 -2.14
N LEU A 92 4.88 -11.60 -2.19
CA LEU A 92 5.60 -11.68 -3.44
C LEU A 92 5.71 -13.13 -3.92
N ALA A 93 5.83 -13.30 -5.22
CA ALA A 93 5.98 -14.63 -5.81
C ALA A 93 7.33 -15.26 -5.45
N ASP A 94 7.42 -16.58 -5.59
CA ASP A 94 8.65 -17.36 -5.42
C ASP A 94 9.30 -17.20 -4.05
N SER A 95 8.49 -16.96 -3.02
CA SER A 95 8.98 -16.78 -1.65
C SER A 95 9.98 -15.61 -1.51
N ALA A 96 9.90 -14.61 -2.38
CA ALA A 96 10.78 -13.45 -2.33
C ALA A 96 10.54 -12.57 -1.10
N GLY A 97 9.41 -12.76 -0.43
CA GLY A 97 9.10 -12.06 0.78
C GLY A 97 7.69 -11.50 0.80
N SER A 98 7.44 -10.67 1.78
CA SER A 98 6.13 -10.03 1.95
C SER A 98 6.29 -8.63 2.52
N CYS A 99 5.22 -7.85 2.38
CA CYS A 99 5.12 -6.53 2.98
C CYS A 99 3.79 -6.47 3.72
N SER A 100 3.81 -6.07 4.99
CA SER A 100 2.59 -5.95 5.78
C SER A 100 2.54 -4.61 6.50
N PHE A 101 1.35 -4.07 6.59
CA PHE A 101 1.10 -2.78 7.24
C PHE A 101 -0.39 -2.62 7.47
N ASN A 102 -0.74 -1.61 8.25
CA ASN A 102 -2.13 -1.18 8.38
C ASN A 102 -2.37 0.02 7.47
N ALA A 103 -3.53 0.07 6.85
CA ALA A 103 -3.87 1.16 5.95
C ALA A 103 -5.34 1.49 6.04
N ILE A 104 -5.65 2.74 5.70
CA ILE A 104 -7.02 3.22 5.56
C ILE A 104 -7.36 3.17 4.07
N VAL A 105 -8.50 2.55 3.74
CA VAL A 105 -9.00 2.57 2.36
C VAL A 105 -9.57 3.95 2.09
N THR A 106 -8.89 4.72 1.27
CA THR A 106 -9.25 6.12 1.00
C THR A 106 -10.20 6.28 -0.17
N ARG A 107 -10.12 5.37 -1.14
CA ARG A 107 -11.00 5.41 -2.31
C ARG A 107 -11.04 4.07 -3.00
N VAL A 108 -12.17 3.81 -3.65
CA VAL A 108 -12.31 2.76 -4.64
C VAL A 108 -13.01 3.39 -5.83
N SER A 109 -12.37 3.41 -6.98
CA SER A 109 -12.95 4.02 -8.18
C SER A 109 -12.93 3.03 -9.33
N MET A 110 -14.00 3.05 -10.13
CA MET A 110 -14.06 2.28 -11.36
C MET A 110 -13.50 3.12 -12.50
N ASP A 111 -12.71 2.48 -13.35
CA ASP A 111 -12.23 3.10 -14.57
C ASP A 111 -13.38 3.18 -15.60
N ALA A 112 -13.13 3.93 -16.68
CA ALA A 112 -14.14 4.09 -17.72
C ALA A 112 -14.53 2.73 -18.32
N VAL A 113 -15.82 2.52 -18.48
CA VAL A 113 -16.37 1.32 -19.14
C VAL A 113 -16.67 1.66 -20.58
N SER A 114 -16.01 0.96 -21.52
CA SER A 114 -16.18 1.23 -22.94
C SER A 114 -16.39 -0.06 -23.72
N VAL A 115 -17.05 0.06 -24.87
CA VAL A 115 -17.36 -1.08 -25.73
C VAL A 115 -16.07 -1.71 -26.29
N GLY A 116 -15.03 -0.92 -26.51
CA GLY A 116 -13.78 -1.41 -27.05
C GLY A 116 -12.91 -2.15 -26.03
N ASP A 117 -13.23 -2.05 -24.77
CA ASP A 117 -12.48 -2.65 -23.67
C ASP A 117 -13.29 -3.82 -23.13
N ASN A 118 -12.76 -5.04 -23.22
CA ASN A 118 -13.48 -6.23 -22.78
C ASN A 118 -13.40 -6.46 -21.28
N THR A 119 -12.78 -5.55 -20.53
CA THR A 119 -12.62 -5.67 -19.09
C THR A 119 -13.06 -4.39 -18.40
N VAL A 120 -13.60 -4.56 -17.19
CA VAL A 120 -13.90 -3.46 -16.30
C VAL A 120 -12.80 -3.44 -15.24
N LYS A 121 -12.17 -2.30 -15.07
CA LYS A 121 -11.06 -2.15 -14.12
C LYS A 121 -11.45 -1.20 -12.97
N ALA A 122 -10.82 -1.40 -11.86
CA ALA A 122 -10.99 -0.53 -10.70
C ALA A 122 -9.63 -0.24 -10.05
N THR A 123 -9.56 0.89 -9.38
CA THR A 123 -8.37 1.31 -8.63
C THR A 123 -8.74 1.49 -7.17
N ILE A 124 -7.96 0.88 -6.28
CA ILE A 124 -8.12 0.99 -4.84
C ILE A 124 -6.99 1.88 -4.32
N GLY A 125 -7.33 2.93 -3.59
CA GLY A 125 -6.36 3.79 -2.93
C GLY A 125 -6.27 3.47 -1.45
N LEU A 126 -5.05 3.32 -0.94
CA LEU A 126 -4.78 2.99 0.44
C LEU A 126 -3.76 3.98 1.02
N LYS A 127 -4.03 4.50 2.21
CA LYS A 127 -3.07 5.35 2.94
C LYS A 127 -2.50 4.54 4.10
N PRO A 128 -1.22 4.17 4.06
CA PRO A 128 -0.62 3.45 5.17
C PRO A 128 -0.63 4.27 6.46
N THR A 129 -0.86 3.60 7.57
CA THR A 129 -0.78 4.20 8.90
C THR A 129 0.13 3.35 9.78
N GLY A 130 1.02 4.00 10.51
CA GLY A 130 2.00 3.30 11.33
C GLY A 130 3.19 2.76 10.53
N GLN A 131 3.78 1.72 11.04
CA GLN A 131 4.99 1.14 10.45
C GLN A 131 4.66 0.12 9.37
N VAL A 132 5.40 0.18 8.27
CA VAL A 132 5.37 -0.84 7.22
C VAL A 132 6.47 -1.85 7.52
N THR A 133 6.12 -3.13 7.54
CA THR A 133 7.05 -4.21 7.80
C THR A 133 7.35 -4.93 6.49
N TYR A 134 8.62 -4.95 6.12
CA TYR A 134 9.10 -5.70 4.96
C TYR A 134 9.81 -6.97 5.44
N THR A 135 9.42 -8.11 4.90
CA THR A 135 10.09 -9.39 5.13
C THR A 135 10.60 -9.87 3.78
N LEU A 136 11.80 -9.44 3.44
CA LEU A 136 12.42 -9.77 2.15
C LEU A 136 13.53 -10.80 2.37
N THR A 137 13.65 -11.70 1.42
CA THR A 137 14.68 -12.75 1.47
C THR A 137 15.70 -12.60 0.36
#